data_ecb5b6cf395083a35bbabbba0d7dd7d1
#
_entry.id   ecb5b6cf395083a35bbabbba0d7dd7d1
#
_cell.length_a   1.000
_cell.length_b   1.000
_cell.length_c   1.000
_cell.angle_alpha   90.00
_cell.angle_beta   90.00
_cell.angle_gamma   90.00
#
_symmetry.space_group_name_H-M   'P 1'
#
loop_
_entity.id
_entity.type
_entity.pdbx_description
1 polymer ?
#
loop_
_entity_poly.entity_id
_entity_poly.type
_entity_poly.pdbx_seq_one_letter_code
_entity_poly.pdbx_strand_id
1 'polypeptide(L)'
;MIKNKLLTFILFLIITFSASLVGGLATINFKEPWYSLLNKPIFNPPDWVFGPVWTILYLMMTISIWLYWHSKNKEMNTVYIYFIHLVFNTTWSITFFVFHNMLLALFVLIILIAFIINLILKFRRVKKVSAYLMIPYLLWCCFALILNTCLLYTSPSPRDRQKSRMPSSA
;
A
#
# COMPACT_ATOMS: atom_id res chain seq x y z
N MET A 1 19.52 12.79 19.31
CA MET A 1 18.80 12.82 18.00
C MET A 1 19.80 13.06 16.88
N ILE A 2 19.71 12.27 15.78
CA ILE A 2 20.60 12.39 14.63
C ILE A 2 20.37 13.75 13.96
N LYS A 3 21.39 14.61 13.99
CA LYS A 3 21.35 15.97 13.41
C LYS A 3 21.76 16.00 11.93
N ASN A 4 22.49 14.99 11.47
CA ASN A 4 22.94 14.89 10.09
C ASN A 4 21.75 14.64 9.15
N LYS A 5 21.46 15.61 8.27
CA LYS A 5 20.33 15.57 7.35
C LYS A 5 20.45 14.44 6.32
N LEU A 6 21.64 14.23 5.80
CA LEU A 6 21.90 13.18 4.80
C LEU A 6 21.71 11.79 5.43
N LEU A 7 22.27 11.56 6.61
CA LEU A 7 22.16 10.29 7.31
C LEU A 7 20.70 9.95 7.62
N THR A 8 19.90 10.92 8.11
CA THR A 8 18.48 10.70 8.38
C THR A 8 17.68 10.45 7.11
N PHE A 9 18.02 11.11 5.99
CA PHE A 9 17.38 10.83 4.70
C PHE A 9 17.64 9.39 4.26
N ILE A 10 18.91 8.95 4.30
CA ILE A 10 19.29 7.57 3.94
C ILE A 10 18.59 6.54 4.83
N LEU A 11 18.50 6.79 6.14
CA LEU A 11 17.80 5.88 7.06
C LEU A 11 16.30 5.78 6.72
N PHE A 12 15.59 6.89 6.52
CA PHE A 12 14.19 6.84 6.11
C PHE A 12 14.01 6.21 4.73
N LEU A 13 14.93 6.44 3.80
CA LEU A 13 14.92 5.81 2.49
C LEU A 13 15.01 4.28 2.62
N ILE A 14 15.99 3.78 3.36
CA ILE A 14 16.17 2.34 3.59
C ILE A 14 14.93 1.73 4.24
N ILE A 15 14.41 2.33 5.31
CA ILE A 15 13.24 1.79 6.02
C ILE A 15 12.00 1.80 5.12
N THR A 16 11.74 2.90 4.41
CA THR A 16 10.56 3.01 3.56
C THR A 16 10.65 2.06 2.37
N PHE A 17 11.81 1.95 1.73
CA PHE A 17 12.02 1.03 0.61
C PHE A 17 12.15 -0.43 1.03
N SER A 18 12.49 -0.75 2.28
CA SER A 18 12.40 -2.14 2.77
C SER A 18 10.96 -2.65 2.78
N ALA A 19 9.98 -1.80 3.15
CA ALA A 19 8.56 -2.13 3.04
C ALA A 19 8.14 -2.34 1.57
N SER A 20 8.64 -1.50 0.65
CA SER A 20 8.45 -1.66 -0.79
C SER A 20 9.02 -2.98 -1.31
N LEU A 21 10.23 -3.34 -0.85
CA LEU A 21 10.89 -4.57 -1.27
C LEU A 21 10.10 -5.81 -0.83
N VAL A 22 9.67 -5.87 0.42
CA VAL A 22 8.87 -7.00 0.92
C VAL A 22 7.53 -7.11 0.19
N GLY A 23 6.80 -6.00 0.03
CA GLY A 23 5.54 -5.98 -0.71
C GLY A 23 5.71 -6.31 -2.20
N GLY A 24 6.79 -5.81 -2.82
CA GLY A 24 7.15 -6.11 -4.21
C GLY A 24 7.50 -7.57 -4.42
N LEU A 25 8.30 -8.17 -3.54
CA LEU A 25 8.64 -9.60 -3.59
C LEU A 25 7.39 -10.47 -3.40
N ALA A 26 6.49 -10.12 -2.48
CA ALA A 26 5.20 -10.79 -2.34
C ALA A 26 4.38 -10.75 -3.64
N THR A 27 4.34 -9.58 -4.30
CA THR A 27 3.64 -9.42 -5.56
C THR A 27 4.28 -10.24 -6.68
N ILE A 28 5.59 -10.13 -6.89
CA ILE A 28 6.30 -10.79 -8.01
C ILE A 28 6.21 -12.31 -7.91
N ASN A 29 6.38 -12.88 -6.71
CA ASN A 29 6.44 -14.33 -6.54
C ASN A 29 5.07 -15.01 -6.48
N PHE A 30 4.01 -14.29 -6.08
CA PHE A 30 2.70 -14.91 -5.79
C PHE A 30 1.54 -14.36 -6.63
N LYS A 31 1.79 -13.37 -7.49
CA LYS A 31 0.76 -12.78 -8.33
C LYS A 31 0.23 -13.79 -9.36
N GLU A 32 1.12 -14.48 -10.06
CA GLU A 32 0.75 -15.42 -11.12
C GLU A 32 0.68 -16.88 -10.61
N PRO A 33 -0.21 -17.74 -11.17
CA PRO A 33 -1.21 -17.43 -12.20
C PRO A 33 -2.52 -16.85 -11.66
N TRP A 34 -2.64 -16.67 -10.33
CA TRP A 34 -3.90 -16.32 -9.68
C TRP A 34 -4.47 -14.98 -10.17
N TYR A 35 -3.64 -13.93 -10.24
CA TYR A 35 -4.10 -12.58 -10.60
C TYR A 35 -4.52 -12.47 -12.06
N SER A 36 -3.90 -13.23 -12.97
CA SER A 36 -4.28 -13.25 -14.39
C SER A 36 -5.65 -13.91 -14.63
N LEU A 37 -6.08 -14.80 -13.74
CA LEU A 37 -7.37 -15.47 -13.80
C LEU A 37 -8.54 -14.65 -13.22
N LEU A 38 -8.27 -13.48 -12.64
CA LEU A 38 -9.31 -12.62 -12.08
C LEU A 38 -10.04 -11.82 -13.17
N ASN A 39 -11.33 -11.64 -13.01
CA ASN A 39 -12.13 -10.75 -13.87
C ASN A 39 -11.83 -9.29 -13.51
N LYS A 40 -10.84 -8.71 -14.17
CA LYS A 40 -10.39 -7.35 -13.93
C LYS A 40 -11.33 -6.33 -14.56
N PRO A 41 -11.61 -5.19 -13.90
CA PRO A 41 -12.39 -4.11 -14.49
C PRO A 41 -11.62 -3.47 -15.67
N ILE A 42 -12.35 -2.87 -16.61
CA ILE A 42 -11.79 -2.25 -17.84
C ILE A 42 -10.74 -1.18 -17.51
N PHE A 43 -10.90 -0.47 -16.39
CA PHE A 43 -9.98 0.57 -15.95
C PHE A 43 -8.78 0.05 -15.13
N ASN A 44 -8.57 -1.29 -15.07
CA ASN A 44 -7.39 -1.85 -14.42
C ASN A 44 -6.13 -1.42 -15.18
N PRO A 45 -5.14 -0.78 -14.51
CA PRO A 45 -3.92 -0.35 -15.19
C PRO A 45 -3.13 -1.56 -15.72
N PRO A 46 -2.38 -1.38 -16.81
CA PRO A 46 -1.41 -2.38 -17.23
C PRO A 46 -0.37 -2.68 -16.14
N ASP A 47 0.08 -3.90 -16.05
CA ASP A 47 0.96 -4.37 -14.98
C ASP A 47 2.25 -3.56 -14.81
N TRP A 48 2.80 -3.06 -15.90
CA TRP A 48 4.03 -2.26 -15.88
C TRP A 48 3.87 -0.90 -15.16
N VAL A 49 2.64 -0.39 -15.03
CA VAL A 49 2.37 0.91 -14.37
C VAL A 49 2.63 0.82 -12.87
N PHE A 50 2.36 -0.32 -12.25
CA PHE A 50 2.47 -0.46 -10.79
C PHE A 50 3.87 -0.21 -10.26
N GLY A 51 4.92 -0.74 -10.91
CA GLY A 51 6.30 -0.57 -10.48
C GLY A 51 6.75 0.89 -10.39
N PRO A 52 6.71 1.66 -11.48
CA PRO A 52 7.07 3.09 -11.47
C PRO A 52 6.24 3.91 -10.50
N VAL A 53 4.91 3.71 -10.44
CA VAL A 53 4.03 4.46 -9.54
C VAL A 53 4.43 4.22 -8.08
N TRP A 54 4.58 2.96 -7.64
CA TRP A 54 4.99 2.65 -6.28
C TRP A 54 6.38 3.22 -5.95
N THR A 55 7.34 3.18 -6.88
CA THR A 55 8.67 3.76 -6.69
C THR A 55 8.59 5.25 -6.39
N ILE A 56 7.81 5.99 -7.18
CA ILE A 56 7.59 7.43 -6.97
C ILE A 56 6.90 7.69 -5.62
N LEU A 57 5.86 6.93 -5.29
CA LEU A 57 5.12 7.08 -4.04
C LEU A 57 6.02 6.84 -2.82
N TYR A 58 6.83 5.78 -2.82
CA TYR A 58 7.77 5.51 -1.73
C TYR A 58 8.84 6.60 -1.59
N LEU A 59 9.31 7.18 -2.70
CA LEU A 59 10.22 8.33 -2.66
C LEU A 59 9.53 9.55 -2.05
N MET A 60 8.30 9.86 -2.45
CA MET A 60 7.52 10.97 -1.90
C MET A 60 7.24 10.77 -0.39
N MET A 61 6.91 9.55 0.05
CA MET A 61 6.75 9.21 1.46
C MET A 61 8.05 9.42 2.24
N THR A 62 9.19 9.00 1.68
CA THR A 62 10.52 9.19 2.28
C THR A 62 10.83 10.68 2.49
N ILE A 63 10.63 11.49 1.45
CA ILE A 63 10.84 12.95 1.53
C ILE A 63 9.87 13.57 2.55
N SER A 64 8.62 13.13 2.57
CA SER A 64 7.59 13.61 3.48
C SER A 64 8.00 13.43 4.95
N ILE A 65 8.34 12.20 5.36
CA ILE A 65 8.75 11.92 6.75
C ILE A 65 10.09 12.59 7.09
N TRP A 66 11.02 12.67 6.16
CA TRP A 66 12.29 13.35 6.36
C TRP A 66 12.11 14.85 6.62
N LEU A 67 11.27 15.53 5.84
CA LEU A 67 10.93 16.94 6.06
C LEU A 67 10.23 17.16 7.40
N TYR A 68 9.32 16.27 7.77
CA TYR A 68 8.65 16.30 9.05
C TYR A 68 9.63 16.11 10.20
N TRP A 69 10.56 15.16 10.09
CA TRP A 69 11.59 14.87 11.10
C TRP A 69 12.46 16.08 11.42
N HIS A 70 12.80 16.89 10.43
CA HIS A 70 13.62 18.09 10.59
C HIS A 70 12.81 19.33 10.99
N SER A 71 11.51 19.22 11.23
CA SER A 71 10.69 20.32 11.71
C SER A 71 10.86 20.52 13.22
N LYS A 72 10.76 21.78 13.67
CA LYS A 72 10.95 22.13 15.10
C LYS A 72 9.89 21.48 16.01
N ASN A 73 8.64 21.43 15.57
CA ASN A 73 7.48 20.98 16.34
C ASN A 73 7.07 19.54 16.00
N LYS A 74 8.02 18.68 15.62
CA LYS A 74 7.71 17.27 15.36
C LYS A 74 7.31 16.54 16.63
N GLU A 75 6.36 15.64 16.50
CA GLU A 75 5.93 14.70 17.54
C GLU A 75 6.48 13.30 17.24
N MET A 76 7.13 12.65 18.19
CA MET A 76 7.67 11.30 18.02
C MET A 76 6.56 10.28 17.76
N ASN A 77 5.38 10.45 18.39
CA ASN A 77 4.22 9.60 18.14
C ASN A 77 3.82 9.56 16.66
N THR A 78 3.92 10.68 15.95
CA THR A 78 3.65 10.75 14.51
C THR A 78 4.66 9.93 13.70
N VAL A 79 5.93 9.88 14.12
CA VAL A 79 6.95 9.05 13.49
C VAL A 79 6.67 7.56 13.72
N TYR A 80 6.22 7.17 14.90
CA TYR A 80 5.79 5.78 15.15
C TYR A 80 4.59 5.38 14.30
N ILE A 81 3.59 6.28 14.16
CA ILE A 81 2.43 6.06 13.28
C ILE A 81 2.89 5.86 11.83
N TYR A 82 3.93 6.61 11.39
CA TYR A 82 4.51 6.40 10.06
C TYR A 82 5.11 5.00 9.89
N PHE A 83 5.79 4.46 10.87
CA PHE A 83 6.32 3.09 10.77
C PHE A 83 5.20 2.04 10.82
N ILE A 84 4.19 2.25 11.66
CA ILE A 84 3.03 1.35 11.73
C ILE A 84 2.30 1.32 10.37
N HIS A 85 2.10 2.46 9.72
CA HIS A 85 1.43 2.49 8.41
C HIS A 85 2.23 1.74 7.32
N LEU A 86 3.57 1.75 7.36
CA LEU A 86 4.40 0.95 6.45
C LEU A 86 4.17 -0.56 6.65
N VAL A 87 3.97 -1.01 7.90
CA VAL A 87 3.61 -2.40 8.19
C VAL A 87 2.28 -2.75 7.53
N PHE A 88 1.25 -1.90 7.68
CA PHE A 88 -0.05 -2.13 7.03
C PHE A 88 0.04 -2.09 5.50
N ASN A 89 0.88 -1.21 4.94
CA ASN A 89 1.14 -1.17 3.50
C ASN A 89 1.71 -2.51 2.99
N THR A 90 2.70 -3.06 3.67
CA THR A 90 3.29 -4.37 3.34
C THR A 90 2.29 -5.50 3.56
N THR A 91 1.53 -5.46 4.66
CA THR A 91 0.52 -6.46 5.00
C THR A 91 -0.56 -6.55 3.92
N TRP A 92 -0.95 -5.42 3.31
CA TRP A 92 -1.89 -5.45 2.19
C TRP A 92 -1.38 -6.30 1.01
N SER A 93 -0.14 -6.12 0.59
CA SER A 93 0.45 -6.92 -0.49
C SER A 93 0.49 -8.41 -0.15
N ILE A 94 0.82 -8.75 1.09
CA ILE A 94 0.85 -10.13 1.56
C ILE A 94 -0.56 -10.73 1.58
N THR A 95 -1.54 -10.03 2.13
CA THR A 95 -2.92 -10.54 2.21
C THR A 95 -3.55 -10.70 0.83
N PHE A 96 -3.23 -9.80 -0.09
CA PHE A 96 -3.79 -9.82 -1.44
C PHE A 96 -3.11 -10.87 -2.32
N PHE A 97 -1.78 -10.86 -2.43
CA PHE A 97 -1.04 -11.70 -3.38
C PHE A 97 -0.59 -13.05 -2.80
N VAL A 98 -0.22 -13.14 -1.52
CA VAL A 98 0.23 -14.41 -0.92
C VAL A 98 -0.96 -15.23 -0.41
N PHE A 99 -1.85 -14.61 0.36
CA PHE A 99 -3.02 -15.31 0.90
C PHE A 99 -4.20 -15.36 -0.07
N HIS A 100 -4.16 -14.63 -1.19
CA HIS A 100 -5.25 -14.52 -2.16
C HIS A 100 -6.60 -14.18 -1.51
N ASN A 101 -6.56 -13.45 -0.40
CA ASN A 101 -7.73 -13.10 0.40
C ASN A 101 -8.12 -11.64 0.17
N MET A 102 -8.94 -11.40 -0.87
CA MET A 102 -9.38 -10.07 -1.27
C MET A 102 -10.18 -9.34 -0.20
N LEU A 103 -10.97 -10.08 0.62
CA LEU A 103 -11.76 -9.48 1.68
C LEU A 103 -10.87 -8.98 2.82
N LEU A 104 -9.92 -9.79 3.27
CA LEU A 104 -8.96 -9.37 4.30
C LEU A 104 -8.09 -8.21 3.80
N ALA A 105 -7.63 -8.27 2.54
CA ALA A 105 -6.89 -7.19 1.92
C ALA A 105 -7.70 -5.88 1.87
N LEU A 106 -9.01 -5.96 1.61
CA LEU A 106 -9.91 -4.80 1.66
C LEU A 106 -9.94 -4.14 3.05
N PHE A 107 -10.07 -4.92 4.11
CA PHE A 107 -10.02 -4.40 5.49
C PHE A 107 -8.68 -3.77 5.83
N VAL A 108 -7.57 -4.43 5.47
CA VAL A 108 -6.22 -3.89 5.67
C VAL A 108 -6.06 -2.56 4.94
N LEU A 109 -6.58 -2.44 3.72
CA LEU A 109 -6.49 -1.23 2.91
C LEU A 109 -7.32 -0.06 3.50
N ILE A 110 -8.49 -0.35 4.07
CA ILE A 110 -9.30 0.66 4.77
C ILE A 110 -8.53 1.20 6.00
N ILE A 111 -7.93 0.31 6.79
CA ILE A 111 -7.10 0.71 7.94
C ILE A 111 -5.89 1.52 7.48
N LEU A 112 -5.23 1.11 6.40
CA LEU A 112 -4.09 1.81 5.81
C LEU A 112 -4.49 3.24 5.40
N ILE A 113 -5.62 3.41 4.71
CA ILE A 113 -6.14 4.72 4.31
C ILE A 113 -6.40 5.61 5.55
N ALA A 114 -6.95 5.05 6.61
CA ALA A 114 -7.16 5.79 7.87
C ALA A 114 -5.83 6.27 8.48
N PHE A 115 -4.77 5.44 8.46
CA PHE A 115 -3.43 5.84 8.89
C PHE A 115 -2.85 6.96 8.00
N ILE A 116 -3.01 6.87 6.67
CA ILE A 116 -2.53 7.89 5.74
C ILE A 116 -3.21 9.24 6.00
N ILE A 117 -4.54 9.23 6.17
CA ILE A 117 -5.31 10.45 6.49
C ILE A 117 -4.83 11.06 7.82
N ASN A 118 -4.65 10.23 8.85
CA ASN A 118 -4.12 10.69 10.15
C ASN A 118 -2.73 11.33 10.00
N LEU A 119 -1.82 10.68 9.23
CA LEU A 119 -0.49 11.23 8.95
C LEU A 119 -0.56 12.57 8.21
N ILE A 120 -1.40 12.69 7.20
CA ILE A 120 -1.60 13.95 6.45
C ILE A 120 -2.04 15.06 7.40
N LEU A 121 -3.02 14.79 8.28
CA LEU A 121 -3.53 15.77 9.24
C LEU A 121 -2.44 16.20 10.25
N LYS A 122 -1.68 15.25 10.77
CA LYS A 122 -0.56 15.53 11.69
C LYS A 122 0.58 16.28 11.00
N PHE A 123 0.97 15.86 9.80
CA PHE A 123 2.00 16.55 9.03
C PHE A 123 1.59 17.96 8.66
N ARG A 124 0.32 18.18 8.28
CA ARG A 124 -0.20 19.52 7.93
C ARG A 124 -0.03 20.53 9.04
N ARG A 125 -0.19 20.11 10.30
CA ARG A 125 -0.06 21.00 11.49
C ARG A 125 1.39 21.48 11.70
N VAL A 126 2.37 20.70 11.25
CA VAL A 126 3.81 20.97 11.49
C VAL A 126 4.53 21.41 10.22
N LYS A 127 4.31 20.71 9.10
CA LYS A 127 4.98 20.94 7.82
C LYS A 127 4.04 20.64 6.66
N LYS A 128 3.40 21.67 6.10
CA LYS A 128 2.41 21.53 5.00
C LYS A 128 2.94 20.74 3.80
N VAL A 129 4.22 20.95 3.40
CA VAL A 129 4.84 20.23 2.26
C VAL A 129 4.86 18.73 2.51
N SER A 130 5.16 18.28 3.74
CA SER A 130 5.10 16.84 4.10
C SER A 130 3.70 16.27 3.89
N ALA A 131 2.67 17.01 4.28
CA ALA A 131 1.28 16.57 4.07
C ALA A 131 0.94 16.46 2.58
N TYR A 132 1.32 17.44 1.76
CA TYR A 132 1.04 17.41 0.32
C TYR A 132 1.73 16.24 -0.40
N LEU A 133 2.94 15.88 0.01
CA LEU A 133 3.66 14.73 -0.54
C LEU A 133 2.98 13.38 -0.26
N MET A 134 2.12 13.31 0.76
CA MET A 134 1.34 12.10 1.05
C MET A 134 0.01 12.01 0.26
N ILE A 135 -0.45 13.09 -0.36
CA ILE A 135 -1.74 13.10 -1.08
C ILE A 135 -1.75 12.14 -2.28
N PRO A 136 -0.74 12.09 -3.17
CA PRO A 136 -0.73 11.15 -4.27
C PRO A 136 -0.79 9.69 -3.80
N TYR A 137 -0.14 9.37 -2.68
CA TYR A 137 -0.21 8.05 -2.07
C TYR A 137 -1.62 7.73 -1.56
N LEU A 138 -2.30 8.69 -0.90
CA LEU A 138 -3.69 8.53 -0.50
C LEU A 138 -4.60 8.23 -1.70
N LEU A 139 -4.47 9.01 -2.77
CA LEU A 139 -5.27 8.84 -4.00
C LEU A 139 -5.04 7.48 -4.62
N TRP A 140 -3.78 7.01 -4.67
CA TRP A 140 -3.44 5.69 -5.18
C TRP A 140 -4.04 4.56 -4.32
N CYS A 141 -4.02 4.69 -3.00
CA CYS A 141 -4.66 3.72 -2.09
C CYS A 141 -6.19 3.72 -2.23
N CYS A 142 -6.83 4.88 -2.42
CA CYS A 142 -8.26 4.96 -2.71
C CYS A 142 -8.60 4.28 -4.05
N PHE A 143 -7.78 4.47 -5.08
CA PHE A 143 -7.92 3.79 -6.35
C PHE A 143 -7.75 2.26 -6.20
N ALA A 144 -6.76 1.82 -5.43
CA ALA A 144 -6.56 0.40 -5.10
C ALA A 144 -7.74 -0.18 -4.32
N LEU A 145 -8.39 0.61 -3.44
CA LEU A 145 -9.62 0.21 -2.74
C LEU A 145 -10.75 -0.08 -3.71
N ILE A 146 -10.96 0.79 -4.70
CA ILE A 146 -11.97 0.60 -5.75
C ILE A 146 -11.66 -0.68 -6.55
N LEU A 147 -10.41 -0.87 -6.98
CA LEU A 147 -10.00 -2.07 -7.72
C LEU A 147 -10.22 -3.34 -6.92
N ASN A 148 -9.78 -3.36 -5.64
CA ASN A 148 -9.95 -4.52 -4.76
C ASN A 148 -11.43 -4.85 -4.55
N THR A 149 -12.27 -3.83 -4.36
CA THR A 149 -13.72 -3.99 -4.23
C THR A 149 -14.32 -4.58 -5.51
N CYS A 150 -13.97 -4.04 -6.68
CA CYS A 150 -14.44 -4.58 -7.96
C CYS A 150 -14.04 -6.05 -8.12
N LEU A 151 -12.77 -6.40 -7.85
CA LEU A 151 -12.28 -7.78 -7.94
C LEU A 151 -13.02 -8.73 -6.99
N LEU A 152 -13.35 -8.25 -5.79
CA LEU A 152 -14.09 -9.05 -4.80
C LEU A 152 -15.50 -9.41 -5.30
N TYR A 153 -16.17 -8.48 -6.00
CA TYR A 153 -17.52 -8.71 -6.52
C TYR A 153 -17.55 -9.43 -7.87
N THR A 154 -16.55 -9.26 -8.71
CA THR A 154 -16.52 -9.84 -10.07
C THR A 154 -15.85 -11.20 -10.13
N SER A 155 -15.03 -11.56 -9.12
CA SER A 155 -14.32 -12.83 -9.11
C SER A 155 -15.17 -13.93 -8.50
N PRO A 156 -15.27 -15.11 -9.16
CA PRO A 156 -16.05 -16.24 -8.62
C PRO A 156 -15.51 -16.67 -7.26
N SER A 157 -16.43 -16.89 -6.31
CA SER A 157 -16.05 -17.34 -4.97
C SER A 157 -15.31 -18.69 -5.03
N PRO A 158 -14.47 -19.03 -4.05
CA PRO A 158 -13.84 -20.36 -3.98
C PRO A 158 -14.87 -21.52 -4.02
N ARG A 159 -16.08 -21.27 -3.51
CA ARG A 159 -17.21 -22.23 -3.51
C ARG A 159 -17.78 -22.47 -4.90
N ASP A 160 -17.85 -21.44 -5.75
CA ASP A 160 -18.36 -21.57 -7.12
C ASP A 160 -17.37 -22.31 -8.01
N ARG A 161 -16.07 -22.18 -7.77
CA ARG A 161 -15.03 -22.97 -8.44
C ARG A 161 -15.06 -24.45 -8.09
N GLN A 162 -15.50 -24.83 -6.89
CA GLN A 162 -15.71 -26.23 -6.52
C GLN A 162 -16.94 -26.83 -7.20
N LYS A 163 -18.03 -26.07 -7.33
CA LYS A 163 -19.25 -26.52 -8.03
C LYS A 163 -19.01 -26.77 -9.51
N SER A 164 -18.22 -25.93 -10.18
CA SER A 164 -17.90 -26.11 -11.61
C SER A 164 -16.97 -27.30 -11.92
N ARG A 165 -16.34 -27.88 -10.89
CA ARG A 165 -15.48 -29.08 -11.00
C ARG A 165 -16.20 -30.39 -10.65
N MET A 166 -17.42 -30.36 -10.16
CA MET A 166 -18.22 -31.57 -9.97
C MET A 166 -18.79 -31.99 -11.32
N PRO A 167 -18.46 -33.21 -11.82
CA PRO A 167 -19.13 -33.73 -12.99
C PRO A 167 -20.64 -33.79 -12.69
N SER A 168 -21.48 -33.32 -13.61
CA SER A 168 -22.92 -33.52 -13.51
C SER A 168 -23.13 -35.06 -13.46
N SER A 169 -23.52 -35.55 -12.30
CA SER A 169 -24.00 -36.93 -12.16
C SER A 169 -25.25 -37.04 -13.01
N ALA A 170 -25.10 -37.64 -14.17
CA ALA A 170 -26.21 -38.13 -14.97
C ALA A 170 -26.81 -39.32 -14.30
#